data_c6ba7a2ce92f148e25164563b1b6b91e
#
_entry.id   c6ba7a2ce92f148e25164563b1b6b91e
#
_cell.length_a   1.000
_cell.length_b   1.000
_cell.length_c   1.000
_cell.angle_alpha   90.00
_cell.angle_beta   90.00
_cell.angle_gamma   90.00
#
_symmetry.space_group_name_H-M   'P 1'
#
loop_
_entity.id
_entity.type
_entity.pdbx_description
1 polymer ?
#
loop_
_entity_poly.entity_id
_entity_poly.type
_entity_poly.pdbx_seq_one_letter_code
_entity_poly.pdbx_strand_id
1 'polypeptide(L)' 'MYYCGIDIAKNKHDAVMLSDDGNPIGKPLTITNTAAGFGELISRLQSLEQNVLVGLEA' A
#
# COMPACT_ATOMS: atom_id res chain seq x y z
N MET A 1 -14.63 -1.50 -3.33
CA MET A 1 -13.42 -0.66 -3.23
C MET A 1 -12.43 -1.28 -2.25
N TYR A 2 -11.20 -1.41 -2.65
CA TYR A 2 -10.14 -1.88 -1.76
C TYR A 2 -9.51 -0.70 -1.03
N TYR A 3 -8.74 -1.00 -0.01
CA TYR A 3 -8.08 0.02 0.80
C TYR A 3 -6.60 -0.28 0.90
N CYS A 4 -5.79 0.77 0.91
CA CYS A 4 -4.36 0.65 1.17
C CYS A 4 -4.01 1.61 2.31
N GLY A 5 -3.59 1.06 3.44
CA GLY A 5 -3.11 1.85 4.57
C GLY A 5 -1.60 1.92 4.55
N ILE A 6 -1.06 3.12 4.66
CA ILE A 6 0.39 3.32 4.65
C ILE A 6 0.80 3.99 5.94
N ASP A 7 1.66 3.32 6.70
CA ASP A 7 2.26 3.86 7.91
C ASP A 7 3.56 4.55 7.52
N ILE A 8 3.59 5.87 7.63
CA ILE A 8 4.70 6.71 7.18
C ILE A 8 5.77 6.77 8.27
N ALA A 9 6.99 6.44 7.90
CA ALA A 9 8.16 6.57 8.74
C ALA A 9 9.25 7.33 7.99
N LYS A 10 10.38 7.57 8.65
CA LYS A 10 11.42 8.43 8.09
C LYS A 10 12.04 7.88 6.81
N ASN A 11 12.42 6.60 6.81
CA ASN A 11 13.17 6.01 5.71
C ASN A 11 12.41 4.90 4.99
N LYS A 12 11.45 4.30 5.65
CA LYS A 12 10.66 3.19 5.12
C LYS A 12 9.22 3.37 5.51
N HIS A 13 8.34 2.90 4.67
CA HIS A 13 6.90 2.96 4.92
C HIS A 13 6.33 1.56 4.83
N ASP A 14 5.36 1.24 5.68
CA ASP A 14 4.68 -0.04 5.63
C ASP A 14 3.30 0.14 5.01
N ALA A 15 3.01 -0.66 4.00
CA ALA A 15 1.73 -0.61 3.30
C ALA A 15 0.99 -1.92 3.46
N VAL A 16 -0.30 -1.85 3.77
CA VAL A 16 -1.18 -3.01 3.87
C VAL A 16 -2.36 -2.79 2.96
N MET A 17 -2.68 -3.79 2.14
CA MET A 17 -3.85 -3.76 1.29
C MET A 17 -4.97 -4.55 1.94
N LEU A 18 -6.17 -3.99 1.90
CA LEU A 18 -7.36 -4.61 2.48
C LEU A 18 -8.45 -4.70 1.44
N SER A 19 -9.20 -5.80 1.48
CA SER A 19 -10.38 -5.97 0.64
C SER A 19 -11.55 -5.14 1.17
N ASP A 20 -12.69 -5.19 0.45
CA ASP A 20 -13.90 -4.45 0.83
C ASP A 20 -14.37 -4.77 2.25
N ASP A 21 -14.18 -5.99 2.69
CA ASP A 21 -14.62 -6.45 4.01
C ASP A 21 -13.53 -6.33 5.08
N GLY A 22 -12.42 -5.65 4.76
CA GLY A 22 -11.36 -5.38 5.72
C GLY A 22 -10.36 -6.49 5.91
N ASN A 23 -10.38 -7.53 5.08
CA ASN A 23 -9.40 -8.61 5.16
C ASN A 23 -8.13 -8.26 4.41
N PRO A 24 -6.95 -8.62 4.93
CA PRO A 24 -5.70 -8.37 4.24
C PRO A 24 -5.63 -9.10 2.89
N ILE A 25 -5.05 -8.42 1.90
CA ILE A 25 -4.81 -8.98 0.58
C ILE A 25 -3.30 -9.11 0.41
N GLY A 26 -2.81 -10.35 0.36
CA GLY A 26 -1.39 -10.59 0.24
C GLY A 26 -0.62 -10.22 1.49
N LYS A 27 0.68 -10.05 1.36
CA LYS A 27 1.57 -9.71 2.47
C LYS A 27 1.75 -8.21 2.58
N PRO A 28 2.00 -7.68 3.79
CA PRO A 28 2.38 -6.29 3.93
C PRO A 28 3.61 -5.97 3.09
N LEU A 29 3.65 -4.79 2.53
CA LEU A 29 4.75 -4.33 1.70
C LEU A 29 5.51 -3.23 2.42
N THR A 30 6.82 -3.42 2.59
CA THR A 30 7.69 -2.37 3.10
C THR A 30 8.31 -1.67 1.91
N ILE A 31 8.10 -0.36 1.80
CA ILE A 31 8.64 0.43 0.70
C ILE A 31 9.68 1.41 1.22
N THR A 32 10.78 1.55 0.49
CA THR A 32 11.77 2.57 0.81
C THR A 32 11.28 3.94 0.37
N ASN A 33 11.76 4.99 1.03
CA ASN A 33 11.40 6.36 0.67
C ASN A 33 12.22 6.82 -0.55
N THR A 34 12.01 6.12 -1.67
CA THR A 34 12.72 6.34 -2.93
C THR A 34 11.74 6.19 -4.08
N ALA A 35 12.13 6.69 -5.26
CA ALA A 35 11.31 6.51 -6.46
C ALA A 35 11.07 5.03 -6.75
N ALA A 36 12.08 4.18 -6.57
CA ALA A 36 11.93 2.74 -6.78
C ALA A 36 10.93 2.13 -5.80
N GLY A 37 10.99 2.53 -4.52
CA GLY A 37 10.05 2.05 -3.51
C GLY A 37 8.61 2.42 -3.83
N PHE A 38 8.37 3.67 -4.20
CA PHE A 38 7.03 4.11 -4.57
C PHE A 38 6.57 3.46 -5.87
N GLY A 39 7.49 3.18 -6.80
CA GLY A 39 7.17 2.43 -8.02
C GLY A 39 6.66 1.02 -7.71
N GLU A 40 7.25 0.35 -6.73
CA GLU A 40 6.77 -0.97 -6.29
C GLU A 40 5.35 -0.89 -5.73
N LEU A 41 5.07 0.14 -4.92
CA LEU A 41 3.74 0.34 -4.37
C LEU A 41 2.72 0.54 -5.48
N ILE A 42 3.02 1.42 -6.44
CA ILE A 42 2.13 1.70 -7.55
C ILE A 42 1.87 0.44 -8.36
N SER A 43 2.91 -0.35 -8.65
CA SER A 43 2.75 -1.61 -9.37
C SER A 43 1.83 -2.58 -8.61
N ARG A 44 1.99 -2.66 -7.30
CA ARG A 44 1.15 -3.53 -6.47
C ARG A 44 -0.31 -3.07 -6.51
N LEU A 45 -0.55 -1.76 -6.43
CA LEU A 45 -1.91 -1.21 -6.48
C LEU A 45 -2.54 -1.47 -7.85
N GLN A 46 -1.79 -1.29 -8.92
CA GLN A 46 -2.29 -1.54 -10.27
C GLN A 46 -2.62 -3.02 -10.49
N SER A 47 -1.86 -3.91 -9.88
CA SER A 47 -2.11 -5.36 -10.02
C SER A 47 -3.41 -5.81 -9.41
N LEU A 48 -4.01 -5.03 -8.52
CA LEU A 48 -5.29 -5.38 -7.91
C LEU A 48 -6.47 -5.22 -8.86
N GLU A 49 -6.31 -4.41 -9.91
CA GLU A 49 -7.35 -4.15 -10.91
C GLU A 49 -8.68 -3.71 -10.29
N GLN A 50 -8.59 -2.95 -9.20
CA GLN A 50 -9.73 -2.46 -8.43
C GLN A 50 -9.50 -1.01 -8.08
N ASN A 51 -10.57 -0.31 -7.76
CA ASN A 51 -10.46 1.01 -7.16
C ASN A 51 -9.88 0.85 -5.76
N VAL A 52 -8.87 1.63 -5.43
CA VAL A 52 -8.21 1.57 -4.13
C VAL A 52 -8.21 2.94 -3.50
N LEU A 53 -8.69 3.02 -2.26
CA LEU A 53 -8.59 4.23 -1.46
C LEU A 53 -7.32 4.13 -0.61
N VAL A 54 -6.44 5.10 -0.74
CA VAL A 54 -5.16 5.12 -0.02
C VAL A 54 -5.24 6.07 1.16
N GLY A 55 -4.93 5.57 2.34
CA GLY A 55 -4.85 6.36 3.56
C GLY A 55 -3.43 6.40 4.10
N LEU A 56 -3.00 7.56 4.56
CA LEU A 56 -1.67 7.77 5.11
C LEU A 56 -1.76 8.10 6.59
N GLU A 57 -0.88 7.51 7.40
CA GLU A 57 -0.73 7.81 8.80
C GLU A 57 0.74 8.00 9.13
N ALA A 58 1.02 8.99 9.94
CA ALA A 58 2.38 9.26 10.40
C ALA A 58 2.66 8.62 11.76
#